data_00d30cb336e72f459a4dbb7d6a9c4aa9
#
_entry.id   00d30cb336e72f459a4dbb7d6a9c4aa9
#
_cell.length_a   1.000
_cell.length_b   1.000
_cell.length_c   1.000
_cell.angle_alpha   90.00
_cell.angle_beta   90.00
_cell.angle_gamma   90.00
#
_symmetry.space_group_name_H-M   'P 1'
#
loop_
_entity.id
_entity.type
_entity.pdbx_description
1 polymer ?
#
loop_
_entity_poly.entity_id
_entity_poly.type
_entity_poly.pdbx_seq_one_letter_code
_entity_poly.pdbx_strand_id
1 'polypeptide(L)'
;MTLEDFTEFTDRDDGEGTTDAAADAAADAPEPAAENTTAEHSDTGTGTDPESTGVTDPTTRDENPSTDDFATYDVEPTGNDRGLGVVAVSQGLRVSNAEDNTTLRAFITTDNRDAVRLGTYLLVPYPDGERLFAQISALEYAQEFRADDATEIHARREMRREEFTERDYKFVAELDPVAMVYEDGTELRRRMTDRVPKPGSVVEAAADDAEIKTGLTIPESGVFLGHLAVGGERVRTAASPPTVDYRIRDDYSEGDPLAFRHTLVAGGTGSGKTHAAKNVLRQYLDADRTYPMDDGRDARMAVVQFDPQDEYAQMHDDNPSMDAATARRLDREGIAHGGHDDTIALVPSVPDATYPGEGHRAERMSFTIPFSMVDEYDMPWLVAGSGLNDNQYAGLSTLLRRFFRDYGNDGTYREFLTFLDDPALQEELHESGRVHEATYDAVKRRVRAVPGGVFDGDAVPITELDHTLVRPGGLSVIPTYHLPTSRQKEIVVLAVSSMLVGDKLSNDPQSDRIKQTPLLIGMDEAHNFLADADTVQARQVVST
;
A
#
# COMPACT_ATOMS: atom_id res chain seq x y z
N MET A 1 19.34 8.12 -1.21
CA MET A 1 18.70 7.80 -2.48
C MET A 1 17.79 8.98 -2.80
N THR A 2 18.19 9.83 -3.70
CA THR A 2 17.41 10.98 -4.15
C THR A 2 16.55 10.59 -5.34
N LEU A 3 15.54 11.39 -5.71
CA LEU A 3 14.70 11.11 -6.88
C LEU A 3 15.51 10.95 -8.19
N GLU A 4 16.71 11.50 -8.25
CA GLU A 4 17.64 11.37 -9.38
C GLU A 4 18.20 9.94 -9.53
N ASP A 5 18.28 9.18 -8.44
CA ASP A 5 18.73 7.77 -8.48
C ASP A 5 17.68 6.83 -9.13
N PHE A 6 16.42 7.27 -9.26
CA PHE A 6 15.35 6.50 -9.89
C PHE A 6 15.26 6.69 -11.41
N THR A 7 15.80 7.79 -11.95
CA THR A 7 15.75 8.07 -13.40
C THR A 7 16.87 7.38 -14.18
N GLU A 8 17.95 6.96 -13.53
CA GLU A 8 19.02 6.19 -14.18
C GLU A 8 18.66 4.72 -14.49
N PHE A 9 17.56 4.20 -13.91
CA PHE A 9 17.14 2.82 -14.12
C PHE A 9 16.28 2.60 -15.38
N THR A 10 15.76 3.66 -15.99
CA THR A 10 14.89 3.57 -17.18
C THR A 10 15.59 3.83 -18.52
N ASP A 11 16.87 4.26 -18.50
CA ASP A 11 17.60 4.66 -19.73
C ASP A 11 18.65 3.64 -20.22
N ARG A 12 18.53 2.37 -19.82
CA ARG A 12 19.40 1.30 -20.33
C ARG A 12 18.62 0.22 -21.05
N ASP A 13 18.00 0.55 -22.16
CA ASP A 13 17.80 -0.41 -23.27
C ASP A 13 17.26 0.33 -24.52
N ASP A 14 18.14 0.96 -25.28
CA ASP A 14 17.93 1.24 -26.69
C ASP A 14 19.30 1.58 -27.31
N GLY A 15 19.97 0.58 -27.82
CA GLY A 15 21.25 0.66 -28.52
C GLY A 15 21.24 -0.11 -29.81
N GLU A 16 20.93 0.60 -30.88
CA GLU A 16 21.41 0.46 -32.28
C GLU A 16 21.45 -0.91 -32.99
N GLY A 17 20.81 -0.94 -34.13
CA GLY A 17 21.02 -1.94 -35.17
C GLY A 17 20.16 -1.72 -36.42
N THR A 18 20.66 -0.94 -37.33
CA THR A 18 20.18 -0.66 -38.69
C THR A 18 20.02 -1.93 -39.55
N THR A 19 19.02 -2.03 -40.38
CA THR A 19 18.90 -1.94 -41.84
C THR A 19 17.88 -2.91 -42.44
N ASP A 20 17.01 -2.31 -43.22
CA ASP A 20 16.48 -2.68 -44.55
C ASP A 20 15.73 -3.98 -44.86
N ALA A 21 14.62 -3.71 -45.50
CA ALA A 21 14.00 -4.32 -46.66
C ALA A 21 12.73 -5.17 -46.49
N ALA A 22 11.65 -4.49 -46.85
CA ALA A 22 10.64 -4.86 -47.85
C ALA A 22 9.79 -6.13 -47.75
N ALA A 23 8.50 -5.82 -47.82
CA ALA A 23 7.45 -6.45 -48.64
C ALA A 23 6.65 -7.63 -48.09
N ASP A 24 5.41 -7.34 -47.94
CA ASP A 24 4.22 -8.01 -48.52
C ASP A 24 3.72 -9.32 -47.92
N ALA A 25 2.53 -9.30 -47.52
CA ALA A 25 1.38 -10.13 -47.87
C ALA A 25 0.38 -10.34 -46.70
N ALA A 26 -0.82 -9.95 -47.02
CA ALA A 26 -2.06 -10.19 -46.30
C ALA A 26 -2.39 -11.69 -46.23
N ALA A 27 -3.16 -12.04 -45.20
CA ALA A 27 -4.40 -12.80 -45.23
C ALA A 27 -4.67 -13.56 -43.93
N ASP A 28 -5.77 -13.25 -43.37
CA ASP A 28 -6.95 -14.10 -43.15
C ASP A 28 -7.08 -14.79 -41.78
N ALA A 29 -8.10 -14.36 -41.10
CA ALA A 29 -8.74 -15.01 -39.94
C ALA A 29 -9.52 -16.27 -40.42
N PRO A 30 -9.90 -17.20 -39.51
CA PRO A 30 -11.27 -17.11 -39.03
C PRO A 30 -11.51 -17.52 -37.56
N GLU A 31 -12.52 -16.90 -36.98
CA GLU A 31 -13.27 -17.38 -35.82
C GLU A 31 -13.94 -18.75 -36.08
N PRO A 32 -14.27 -19.49 -35.02
CA PRO A 32 -15.44 -20.35 -35.12
C PRO A 32 -16.54 -20.01 -34.09
N ALA A 33 -17.73 -20.10 -34.65
CA ALA A 33 -19.03 -19.85 -34.12
C ALA A 33 -19.50 -20.83 -33.02
N ALA A 34 -20.44 -20.34 -32.25
CA ALA A 34 -21.30 -21.05 -31.31
C ALA A 34 -22.27 -22.04 -32.00
N GLU A 35 -22.48 -23.18 -31.38
CA GLU A 35 -23.72 -23.96 -31.60
C GLU A 35 -24.32 -24.44 -30.27
N ASN A 36 -25.56 -23.98 -30.09
CA ASN A 36 -26.57 -24.45 -29.16
C ASN A 36 -27.12 -25.82 -29.57
N THR A 37 -27.33 -26.72 -28.62
CA THR A 37 -28.43 -27.69 -28.74
C THR A 37 -29.01 -28.05 -27.38
N THR A 38 -30.23 -27.65 -27.20
CA THR A 38 -31.22 -28.11 -26.26
C THR A 38 -31.70 -29.54 -26.60
N ALA A 39 -31.95 -30.37 -25.57
CA ALA A 39 -32.97 -31.41 -25.64
C ALA A 39 -33.46 -31.74 -24.22
N GLU A 40 -34.71 -31.42 -24.00
CA GLU A 40 -35.59 -31.95 -22.98
C GLU A 40 -35.82 -33.46 -23.18
N HIS A 41 -36.00 -34.22 -22.13
CA HIS A 41 -37.11 -35.17 -22.04
C HIS A 41 -37.45 -35.55 -20.60
N SER A 42 -38.69 -35.37 -20.31
CA SER A 42 -39.55 -35.85 -19.25
C SER A 42 -39.59 -37.40 -19.17
N ASP A 43 -39.83 -38.07 -18.07
CA ASP A 43 -41.15 -38.37 -17.52
C ASP A 43 -41.11 -39.47 -16.43
N THR A 44 -41.88 -39.28 -15.42
CA THR A 44 -42.73 -40.17 -14.61
C THR A 44 -42.21 -41.48 -13.97
N GLY A 45 -42.60 -41.61 -12.72
CA GLY A 45 -43.07 -42.88 -12.17
C GLY A 45 -42.90 -43.11 -10.68
N THR A 46 -43.87 -42.64 -9.94
CA THR A 46 -44.61 -43.26 -8.81
C THR A 46 -43.94 -44.34 -7.94
N GLY A 47 -43.90 -44.11 -6.65
CA GLY A 47 -44.79 -44.86 -5.77
C GLY A 47 -44.14 -45.51 -4.54
N THR A 48 -44.73 -45.16 -3.42
CA THR A 48 -44.96 -45.93 -2.17
C THR A 48 -43.91 -45.88 -1.06
N ASP A 49 -44.32 -45.13 -0.02
CA ASP A 49 -44.04 -45.42 1.39
C ASP A 49 -44.51 -46.82 1.85
N PRO A 50 -44.01 -47.40 2.94
CA PRO A 50 -44.46 -46.92 4.24
C PRO A 50 -43.50 -47.01 5.46
N GLU A 51 -43.83 -46.14 6.42
CA GLU A 51 -43.81 -46.30 7.90
C GLU A 51 -42.66 -46.95 8.63
N SER A 52 -42.08 -46.21 9.50
CA SER A 52 -42.26 -45.99 10.94
C SER A 52 -41.11 -46.52 11.83
N THR A 53 -40.86 -45.69 12.78
CA THR A 53 -40.40 -45.85 14.17
C THR A 53 -38.95 -45.57 14.48
N GLY A 54 -38.80 -44.62 15.42
CA GLY A 54 -37.66 -44.63 16.31
C GLY A 54 -37.02 -43.23 16.56
N VAL A 55 -37.65 -42.51 17.44
CA VAL A 55 -37.11 -41.33 18.16
C VAL A 55 -35.77 -41.68 18.80
N THR A 56 -34.73 -40.92 18.50
CA THR A 56 -33.78 -40.37 19.47
C THR A 56 -32.99 -39.24 18.81
N ASP A 57 -33.24 -38.05 19.30
CA ASP A 57 -32.39 -36.88 19.13
C ASP A 57 -31.08 -37.06 19.87
N PRO A 58 -29.95 -36.78 19.27
CA PRO A 58 -28.97 -36.00 19.93
C PRO A 58 -28.49 -34.87 19.00
N THR A 59 -28.91 -33.67 19.33
CA THR A 59 -28.23 -32.42 19.00
C THR A 59 -26.78 -32.49 19.42
N THR A 60 -25.93 -32.92 18.50
CA THR A 60 -24.54 -32.47 18.41
C THR A 60 -24.41 -31.89 17.01
N ARG A 61 -24.59 -30.59 16.95
CA ARG A 61 -24.05 -29.81 15.85
C ARG A 61 -22.55 -30.06 15.86
N ASP A 62 -22.06 -30.75 14.84
CA ASP A 62 -20.68 -30.65 14.43
C ASP A 62 -20.39 -29.17 14.24
N GLU A 63 -19.66 -28.60 15.18
CA GLU A 63 -19.01 -27.33 15.01
C GLU A 63 -18.06 -27.50 13.82
N ASN A 64 -18.41 -26.84 12.75
CA ASN A 64 -17.54 -26.62 11.61
C ASN A 64 -16.18 -26.17 12.17
N PRO A 65 -15.05 -26.83 11.86
CA PRO A 65 -13.77 -26.40 12.35
C PRO A 65 -13.57 -24.95 11.96
N SER A 66 -13.33 -24.12 12.95
CA SER A 66 -13.10 -22.70 12.73
C SER A 66 -11.97 -22.56 11.71
N THR A 67 -12.13 -21.65 10.77
CA THR A 67 -11.11 -21.26 9.77
C THR A 67 -9.78 -20.77 10.40
N ASP A 68 -9.62 -20.87 11.70
CA ASP A 68 -8.36 -20.68 12.43
C ASP A 68 -7.47 -21.96 12.47
N ASP A 69 -7.95 -23.09 12.00
CA ASP A 69 -7.16 -24.29 11.75
C ASP A 69 -6.46 -24.21 10.38
N PHE A 70 -5.70 -23.15 10.19
CA PHE A 70 -4.64 -23.20 9.19
C PHE A 70 -3.58 -24.18 9.69
N ALA A 71 -3.12 -25.04 8.77
CA ALA A 71 -2.10 -26.04 9.03
C ALA A 71 -1.00 -25.44 9.90
N THR A 72 -0.98 -25.88 11.10
CA THR A 72 -0.11 -25.43 12.15
C THR A 72 1.31 -25.74 11.77
N TYR A 73 2.15 -24.74 11.73
CA TYR A 73 3.55 -24.90 12.05
C TYR A 73 3.64 -25.15 13.58
N ASP A 74 2.80 -26.08 14.08
CA ASP A 74 2.92 -26.59 15.43
C ASP A 74 4.10 -27.57 15.47
N VAL A 75 5.29 -26.99 15.37
CA VAL A 75 6.37 -27.59 16.12
C VAL A 75 6.12 -27.15 17.57
N GLU A 76 5.28 -27.89 18.29
CA GLU A 76 5.37 -27.83 19.74
C GLU A 76 6.81 -28.20 20.07
N PRO A 77 7.60 -27.33 20.70
CA PRO A 77 8.90 -27.68 21.18
C PRO A 77 8.67 -28.67 22.36
N THR A 78 8.53 -29.91 22.01
CA THR A 78 8.59 -31.00 23.02
C THR A 78 10.00 -31.01 23.52
N GLY A 79 10.21 -30.30 24.61
CA GLY A 79 11.39 -30.26 25.48
C GLY A 79 12.74 -30.47 24.82
N ASN A 80 13.59 -29.45 24.74
CA ASN A 80 15.01 -29.45 24.37
C ASN A 80 15.41 -29.93 22.96
N ASP A 81 14.51 -30.38 22.12
CA ASP A 81 14.85 -30.89 20.78
C ASP A 81 14.21 -30.03 19.67
N ARG A 82 14.70 -28.78 19.50
CA ARG A 82 14.33 -27.89 18.37
C ARG A 82 14.96 -28.32 17.05
N GLY A 83 15.74 -29.40 17.06
CA GLY A 83 16.51 -29.85 15.90
C GLY A 83 15.62 -30.43 14.82
N LEU A 84 15.62 -29.81 13.65
CA LEU A 84 14.91 -30.27 12.44
C LEU A 84 15.78 -31.17 11.57
N GLY A 85 17.09 -30.98 11.62
CA GLY A 85 18.03 -31.65 10.76
C GLY A 85 19.47 -31.17 10.98
N VAL A 86 20.32 -31.37 9.98
CA VAL A 86 21.73 -30.99 10.02
C VAL A 86 22.19 -30.36 8.72
N VAL A 87 23.16 -29.45 8.79
CA VAL A 87 23.80 -28.85 7.61
C VAL A 87 24.47 -29.90 6.78
N ALA A 88 24.09 -30.01 5.51
CA ALA A 88 24.54 -31.02 4.54
C ALA A 88 25.74 -30.51 3.72
N VAL A 89 26.72 -31.40 3.48
CA VAL A 89 27.98 -31.07 2.78
C VAL A 89 28.04 -31.63 1.37
N SER A 90 27.08 -32.43 0.96
CA SER A 90 27.14 -33.24 -0.27
C SER A 90 27.45 -32.48 -1.55
N GLN A 91 27.20 -31.16 -1.59
CA GLN A 91 27.48 -30.28 -2.74
C GLN A 91 28.39 -29.08 -2.41
N GLY A 92 29.05 -29.13 -1.24
CA GLY A 92 29.83 -28.03 -0.71
C GLY A 92 28.97 -27.07 0.12
N LEU A 93 29.65 -26.22 0.88
CA LEU A 93 29.02 -25.16 1.67
C LEU A 93 29.66 -23.84 1.26
N ARG A 94 28.87 -22.89 0.86
CA ARG A 94 29.33 -21.58 0.45
C ARG A 94 28.31 -20.51 0.85
N VAL A 95 28.80 -19.43 1.46
CA VAL A 95 28.08 -18.19 1.66
C VAL A 95 28.80 -17.11 0.87
N SER A 96 28.08 -16.34 0.10
CA SER A 96 28.64 -15.32 -0.81
C SER A 96 27.80 -14.05 -0.76
N ASN A 97 28.43 -12.89 -0.93
CA ASN A 97 27.75 -11.60 -1.09
C ASN A 97 27.21 -11.38 -2.51
N ALA A 98 27.59 -12.26 -3.45
CA ALA A 98 27.07 -12.21 -4.82
C ALA A 98 25.79 -13.04 -4.90
N GLU A 99 24.75 -12.47 -5.45
CA GLU A 99 23.51 -13.17 -5.79
C GLU A 99 23.86 -14.43 -6.59
N ASP A 100 23.13 -15.51 -6.41
CA ASP A 100 23.29 -16.81 -7.09
C ASP A 100 24.53 -17.65 -6.74
N ASN A 101 25.36 -17.25 -5.78
CA ASN A 101 26.56 -18.00 -5.44
C ASN A 101 26.55 -18.63 -4.03
N THR A 102 25.47 -18.53 -3.30
CA THR A 102 25.33 -19.18 -1.99
C THR A 102 24.86 -20.62 -2.18
N THR A 103 25.56 -21.57 -1.56
CA THR A 103 25.16 -22.96 -1.49
C THR A 103 25.14 -23.37 -0.02
N LEU A 104 23.96 -23.37 0.57
CA LEU A 104 23.74 -23.79 1.94
C LEU A 104 22.53 -24.71 1.96
N ARG A 105 22.74 -25.96 2.38
CA ARG A 105 21.70 -26.98 2.39
C ARG A 105 21.64 -27.65 3.74
N ALA A 106 20.44 -28.04 4.15
CA ALA A 106 20.19 -28.83 5.34
C ALA A 106 19.50 -30.15 4.96
N PHE A 107 19.95 -31.21 5.58
CA PHE A 107 19.25 -32.49 5.55
C PHE A 107 18.23 -32.51 6.69
N ILE A 108 16.95 -32.61 6.33
CA ILE A 108 15.84 -32.65 7.31
C ILE A 108 15.53 -34.10 7.66
N THR A 109 15.42 -34.38 8.95
CA THR A 109 15.10 -35.74 9.43
C THR A 109 13.69 -36.15 9.04
N THR A 110 13.45 -37.44 8.89
CA THR A 110 12.16 -38.00 8.46
C THR A 110 10.99 -37.52 9.31
N ASP A 111 11.20 -37.44 10.60
CA ASP A 111 10.15 -37.10 11.58
C ASP A 111 9.79 -35.60 11.58
N ASN A 112 10.63 -34.76 10.95
CA ASN A 112 10.46 -33.30 10.89
C ASN A 112 10.07 -32.78 9.49
N ARG A 113 9.89 -33.65 8.49
CA ARG A 113 9.60 -33.24 7.12
C ARG A 113 8.26 -32.48 6.99
N ASP A 114 7.27 -32.90 7.75
CA ASP A 114 5.96 -32.28 7.79
C ASP A 114 5.98 -30.88 8.43
N ALA A 115 6.97 -30.59 9.27
CA ALA A 115 7.11 -29.30 9.95
C ALA A 115 7.79 -28.23 9.09
N VAL A 116 8.42 -28.58 7.95
CA VAL A 116 9.19 -27.67 7.12
C VAL A 116 8.39 -27.26 5.88
N ARG A 117 8.38 -25.97 5.58
CA ARG A 117 7.72 -25.40 4.41
C ARG A 117 8.65 -24.39 3.75
N LEU A 118 8.39 -24.09 2.47
CA LEU A 118 9.07 -22.98 1.78
C LEU A 118 8.83 -21.67 2.56
N GLY A 119 9.89 -20.89 2.75
CA GLY A 119 9.85 -19.63 3.45
C GLY A 119 9.92 -19.74 4.98
N THR A 120 9.94 -20.95 5.57
CA THR A 120 10.17 -21.15 7.00
C THR A 120 11.53 -20.59 7.40
N TYR A 121 11.60 -19.95 8.58
CA TYR A 121 12.85 -19.43 9.14
C TYR A 121 13.50 -20.44 10.05
N LEU A 122 14.81 -20.55 9.93
CA LEU A 122 15.64 -21.50 10.64
C LEU A 122 16.82 -20.81 11.32
N LEU A 123 17.35 -21.45 12.35
CA LEU A 123 18.57 -21.06 13.03
C LEU A 123 19.62 -22.15 12.91
N VAL A 124 20.85 -21.78 12.62
CA VAL A 124 21.99 -22.69 12.60
C VAL A 124 23.02 -22.17 13.62
N PRO A 125 23.19 -22.83 14.78
CA PRO A 125 24.09 -22.37 15.82
C PRO A 125 25.56 -22.54 15.44
N TYR A 126 26.36 -21.59 15.89
CA TYR A 126 27.82 -21.66 15.86
C TYR A 126 28.37 -21.95 17.27
N PRO A 127 29.60 -22.50 17.39
CA PRO A 127 30.20 -22.85 18.67
C PRO A 127 30.40 -21.69 19.65
N ASP A 128 30.42 -20.45 19.14
CA ASP A 128 30.61 -19.22 19.92
C ASP A 128 29.30 -18.62 20.43
N GLY A 129 28.17 -19.27 20.20
CA GLY A 129 26.85 -18.83 20.64
C GLY A 129 26.11 -17.95 19.65
N GLU A 130 26.75 -17.50 18.56
CA GLU A 130 26.03 -16.85 17.47
C GLU A 130 25.23 -17.85 16.66
N ARG A 131 24.19 -17.37 15.96
CA ARG A 131 23.31 -18.22 15.14
C ARG A 131 23.12 -17.59 13.77
N LEU A 132 23.22 -18.41 12.73
CA LEU A 132 22.78 -18.01 11.40
C LEU A 132 21.25 -18.07 11.34
N PHE A 133 20.61 -16.96 11.03
CA PHE A 133 19.19 -16.88 10.71
C PHE A 133 19.05 -16.99 9.20
N ALA A 134 18.32 -18.00 8.73
CA ALA A 134 18.17 -18.31 7.32
C ALA A 134 16.70 -18.65 6.98
N GLN A 135 16.35 -18.52 5.71
CA GLN A 135 15.04 -18.88 5.19
C GLN A 135 15.15 -20.10 4.27
N ILE A 136 14.17 -20.99 4.29
CA ILE A 136 14.09 -22.10 3.32
C ILE A 136 13.61 -21.54 1.98
N SER A 137 14.46 -21.61 0.97
CA SER A 137 14.18 -21.17 -0.42
C SER A 137 13.73 -22.30 -1.34
N ALA A 138 14.18 -23.54 -1.07
CA ALA A 138 13.76 -24.71 -1.83
C ALA A 138 13.71 -25.96 -0.97
N LEU A 139 12.85 -26.91 -1.34
CA LEU A 139 12.73 -28.23 -0.74
C LEU A 139 12.81 -29.29 -1.82
N GLU A 140 13.62 -30.31 -1.62
CA GLU A 140 13.89 -31.35 -2.60
C GLU A 140 13.92 -32.74 -1.96
N TYR A 141 13.26 -33.71 -2.60
CA TYR A 141 13.51 -35.12 -2.35
C TYR A 141 14.63 -35.62 -3.25
N ALA A 142 15.71 -36.10 -2.66
CA ALA A 142 16.84 -36.67 -3.37
C ALA A 142 16.99 -38.17 -3.05
N GLN A 143 17.51 -38.92 -3.97
CA GLN A 143 17.82 -40.32 -3.72
C GLN A 143 19.00 -40.45 -2.76
N GLU A 144 18.93 -41.43 -1.86
CA GLU A 144 19.97 -41.68 -0.87
C GLU A 144 21.27 -42.22 -1.50
N PHE A 145 21.15 -42.96 -2.59
CA PHE A 145 22.25 -43.63 -3.26
C PHE A 145 22.59 -42.98 -4.61
N ARG A 146 23.81 -43.21 -5.11
CA ARG A 146 24.18 -42.81 -6.48
C ARG A 146 23.33 -43.57 -7.50
N ALA A 147 23.12 -42.98 -8.68
CA ALA A 147 22.17 -43.45 -9.70
C ALA A 147 22.30 -44.97 -10.03
N ASP A 148 23.52 -45.48 -10.13
CA ASP A 148 23.75 -46.88 -10.48
C ASP A 148 23.36 -47.84 -9.33
N ASP A 149 23.72 -47.51 -8.09
CA ASP A 149 23.38 -48.32 -6.91
C ASP A 149 21.89 -48.25 -6.58
N ALA A 150 21.29 -47.06 -6.78
CA ALA A 150 19.86 -46.84 -6.56
C ALA A 150 19.02 -47.69 -7.53
N THR A 151 19.39 -47.77 -8.81
CA THR A 151 18.66 -48.55 -9.82
C THR A 151 18.63 -50.04 -9.44
N GLU A 152 19.74 -50.61 -8.98
CA GLU A 152 19.81 -52.00 -8.56
C GLU A 152 18.97 -52.28 -7.30
N ILE A 153 19.03 -51.35 -6.32
CA ILE A 153 18.24 -51.44 -5.09
C ILE A 153 16.75 -51.29 -5.40
N HIS A 154 16.37 -50.37 -6.26
CA HIS A 154 14.99 -50.19 -6.70
C HIS A 154 14.49 -51.45 -7.43
N ALA A 155 15.27 -51.99 -8.34
CA ALA A 155 14.93 -53.22 -9.06
C ALA A 155 14.75 -54.41 -8.11
N ARG A 156 15.63 -54.55 -7.12
CA ARG A 156 15.53 -55.63 -6.13
C ARG A 156 14.27 -55.51 -5.22
N ARG A 157 13.91 -54.27 -4.82
CA ARG A 157 12.71 -54.03 -4.02
C ARG A 157 11.43 -54.23 -4.84
N GLU A 158 11.39 -53.74 -6.07
CA GLU A 158 10.27 -53.98 -7.01
C GLU A 158 10.02 -55.48 -7.22
N MET A 159 11.09 -56.26 -7.38
CA MET A 159 11.01 -57.71 -7.49
C MET A 159 10.52 -58.39 -6.21
N ARG A 160 10.76 -57.82 -5.05
CA ARG A 160 10.28 -58.28 -3.75
C ARG A 160 8.90 -57.72 -3.35
N ARG A 161 8.33 -56.80 -4.13
CA ARG A 161 7.10 -56.07 -3.83
C ARG A 161 7.16 -55.32 -2.45
N GLU A 162 8.34 -54.81 -2.11
CA GLU A 162 8.52 -53.93 -0.94
C GLU A 162 8.12 -52.51 -1.31
N GLU A 163 7.21 -51.90 -0.57
CA GLU A 163 6.82 -50.50 -0.77
C GLU A 163 7.95 -49.59 -0.33
N PHE A 164 8.20 -48.52 -1.16
CA PHE A 164 9.11 -47.44 -0.78
C PHE A 164 8.47 -46.62 0.33
N THR A 165 9.27 -46.27 1.30
CA THR A 165 8.88 -45.40 2.40
C THR A 165 9.63 -44.09 2.33
N GLU A 166 9.16 -43.06 3.00
CA GLU A 166 9.87 -41.77 3.05
C GLU A 166 11.31 -41.87 3.58
N ARG A 167 11.62 -42.91 4.36
CA ARG A 167 12.98 -43.18 4.88
C ARG A 167 13.98 -43.55 3.79
N ASP A 168 13.49 -43.93 2.60
CA ASP A 168 14.33 -44.35 1.48
C ASP A 168 14.83 -43.14 0.66
N TYR A 169 14.36 -41.94 1.00
CA TYR A 169 14.74 -40.70 0.34
C TYR A 169 15.38 -39.71 1.32
N LYS A 170 16.31 -38.92 0.81
CA LYS A 170 16.80 -37.72 1.51
C LYS A 170 15.85 -36.57 1.28
N PHE A 171 15.55 -35.81 2.30
CA PHE A 171 14.81 -34.56 2.18
C PHE A 171 15.76 -33.41 2.50
N VAL A 172 15.97 -32.54 1.52
CA VAL A 172 16.97 -31.48 1.55
C VAL A 172 16.25 -30.13 1.44
N ALA A 173 16.58 -29.23 2.36
CA ALA A 173 16.19 -27.84 2.29
C ALA A 173 17.36 -26.98 1.82
N GLU A 174 17.14 -26.10 0.84
CA GLU A 174 18.07 -25.03 0.52
C GLU A 174 17.79 -23.83 1.41
N LEU A 175 18.85 -23.21 1.94
CA LEU A 175 18.77 -22.14 2.90
C LEU A 175 19.38 -20.87 2.34
N ASP A 176 18.61 -19.78 2.38
CA ASP A 176 19.09 -18.45 2.07
C ASP A 176 19.47 -17.73 3.39
N PRO A 177 20.74 -17.40 3.58
CA PRO A 177 21.21 -16.66 4.75
C PRO A 177 20.61 -15.25 4.79
N VAL A 178 19.96 -14.88 5.89
CA VAL A 178 19.38 -13.55 6.07
C VAL A 178 20.27 -12.70 6.97
N ALA A 179 20.70 -13.23 8.13
CA ALA A 179 21.51 -12.50 9.10
C ALA A 179 22.23 -13.44 10.07
N MET A 180 23.22 -12.90 10.75
CA MET A 180 23.75 -13.47 11.98
C MET A 180 23.02 -12.84 13.17
N VAL A 181 22.50 -13.64 14.07
CA VAL A 181 21.80 -13.24 15.29
C VAL A 181 22.67 -13.61 16.49
N TYR A 182 22.84 -12.71 17.44
CA TYR A 182 23.68 -12.90 18.61
C TYR A 182 23.17 -12.11 19.81
N GLU A 183 23.54 -12.54 21.01
CA GLU A 183 23.23 -11.86 22.26
C GLU A 183 24.30 -10.83 22.60
N ASP A 184 23.91 -9.57 22.87
CA ASP A 184 24.74 -8.52 23.40
C ASP A 184 24.17 -8.07 24.76
N GLY A 185 24.67 -8.69 25.83
CA GLY A 185 24.10 -8.54 27.15
C GLY A 185 22.74 -9.21 27.27
N THR A 186 21.67 -8.43 27.37
CA THR A 186 20.27 -8.90 27.43
C THR A 186 19.50 -8.69 26.13
N GLU A 187 20.14 -8.04 25.14
CA GLU A 187 19.51 -7.71 23.88
C GLU A 187 19.93 -8.69 22.79
N LEU A 188 18.97 -9.09 21.97
CA LEU A 188 19.23 -9.86 20.77
C LEU A 188 19.53 -8.88 19.62
N ARG A 189 20.69 -9.06 18.98
CA ARG A 189 21.16 -8.19 17.88
C ARG A 189 21.45 -8.98 16.63
N ARG A 190 21.51 -8.30 15.52
CA ARG A 190 21.85 -8.87 14.21
C ARG A 190 23.05 -8.16 13.58
N ARG A 191 23.74 -8.91 12.71
CA ARG A 191 24.75 -8.38 11.78
C ARG A 191 24.71 -9.13 10.45
N MET A 192 25.45 -8.64 9.48
CA MET A 192 25.56 -9.31 8.19
C MET A 192 26.17 -10.71 8.33
N THR A 193 25.70 -11.64 7.51
CA THR A 193 26.29 -12.98 7.43
C THR A 193 27.69 -12.91 6.83
N ASP A 194 28.69 -13.33 7.59
CA ASP A 194 30.11 -13.21 7.26
C ASP A 194 30.89 -14.55 7.30
N ARG A 195 30.21 -15.65 7.63
CA ARG A 195 30.85 -16.97 7.76
C ARG A 195 29.90 -18.11 7.40
N VAL A 196 30.50 -19.25 7.08
CA VAL A 196 29.80 -20.49 6.71
C VAL A 196 29.63 -21.36 7.96
N PRO A 197 28.43 -21.95 8.20
CA PRO A 197 28.21 -22.88 9.30
C PRO A 197 29.03 -24.17 9.09
N LYS A 198 29.37 -24.84 10.19
CA LYS A 198 30.12 -26.09 10.11
C LYS A 198 29.24 -27.22 9.56
N PRO A 199 29.83 -28.15 8.79
CA PRO A 199 29.16 -29.38 8.41
C PRO A 199 28.60 -30.12 9.60
N GLY A 200 27.37 -30.61 9.51
CA GLY A 200 26.71 -31.35 10.57
C GLY A 200 26.22 -30.51 11.75
N SER A 201 26.30 -29.15 11.66
CA SER A 201 25.61 -28.28 12.64
C SER A 201 24.11 -28.57 12.61
N VAL A 202 23.49 -28.64 13.79
CA VAL A 202 22.05 -28.80 13.89
C VAL A 202 21.34 -27.59 13.31
N VAL A 203 20.26 -27.84 12.57
CA VAL A 203 19.36 -26.80 12.06
C VAL A 203 18.12 -26.81 12.94
N GLU A 204 17.79 -25.67 13.51
CA GLU A 204 16.68 -25.50 14.45
C GLU A 204 15.59 -24.61 13.86
N ALA A 205 14.34 -24.80 14.27
CA ALA A 205 13.26 -23.88 13.91
C ALA A 205 13.45 -22.54 14.64
N ALA A 206 13.32 -21.43 13.92
CA ALA A 206 13.19 -20.10 14.53
C ALA A 206 11.75 -19.97 15.09
N ALA A 207 11.57 -20.35 16.35
CA ALA A 207 10.26 -20.40 17.00
C ALA A 207 10.01 -19.24 17.97
N ASP A 208 11.02 -18.41 18.22
CA ASP A 208 10.92 -17.24 19.08
C ASP A 208 10.60 -15.99 18.27
N ASP A 209 9.60 -15.21 18.71
CA ASP A 209 9.20 -13.95 18.08
C ASP A 209 10.36 -12.96 18.00
N ALA A 210 11.14 -12.83 19.07
CA ALA A 210 12.30 -11.94 19.11
C ALA A 210 13.39 -12.36 18.12
N GLU A 211 13.64 -13.66 17.93
CA GLU A 211 14.60 -14.17 16.95
C GLU A 211 14.19 -13.80 15.51
N ILE A 212 12.91 -13.98 15.19
CA ILE A 212 12.36 -13.67 13.85
C ILE A 212 12.36 -12.16 13.63
N LYS A 213 11.86 -11.36 14.58
CA LYS A 213 11.84 -9.90 14.48
C LYS A 213 13.23 -9.31 14.34
N THR A 214 14.18 -9.76 15.17
CA THR A 214 15.58 -9.34 15.07
C THR A 214 16.19 -9.76 13.74
N GLY A 215 16.02 -11.02 13.34
CA GLY A 215 16.53 -11.55 12.07
C GLY A 215 16.04 -10.74 10.86
N LEU A 216 14.79 -10.30 10.86
CA LEU A 216 14.16 -9.54 9.79
C LEU A 216 14.22 -8.01 9.96
N THR A 217 14.77 -7.52 11.07
CA THR A 217 14.76 -6.07 11.41
C THR A 217 13.32 -5.52 11.54
N ILE A 218 12.42 -6.30 12.10
CA ILE A 218 11.05 -5.86 12.39
C ILE A 218 11.09 -5.12 13.73
N PRO A 219 10.63 -3.86 13.81
CA PRO A 219 10.58 -3.13 15.07
C PRO A 219 9.52 -3.73 16.01
N GLU A 220 9.79 -3.69 17.32
CA GLU A 220 8.84 -4.17 18.34
C GLU A 220 7.59 -3.29 18.42
N SER A 221 7.73 -2.00 18.15
CA SER A 221 6.66 -1.02 18.14
C SER A 221 6.58 -0.29 16.80
N GLY A 222 5.43 0.31 16.50
CA GLY A 222 5.25 1.07 15.28
C GLY A 222 3.89 0.85 14.62
N VAL A 223 3.77 1.27 13.37
CA VAL A 223 2.55 1.15 12.57
C VAL A 223 2.40 -0.28 12.04
N PHE A 224 1.34 -0.96 12.43
CA PHE A 224 1.05 -2.31 11.98
C PHE A 224 0.67 -2.34 10.50
N LEU A 225 1.37 -3.12 9.71
CA LEU A 225 1.06 -3.36 8.29
C LEU A 225 0.29 -4.66 8.06
N GLY A 226 0.61 -5.70 8.80
CA GLY A 226 0.04 -7.02 8.62
C GLY A 226 0.79 -8.06 9.43
N HIS A 227 0.42 -9.33 9.26
CA HIS A 227 1.15 -10.45 9.85
C HIS A 227 2.11 -11.05 8.82
N LEU A 228 3.28 -11.47 9.30
CA LEU A 228 4.21 -12.21 8.46
C LEU A 228 3.55 -13.51 7.98
N ALA A 229 3.58 -13.75 6.69
CA ALA A 229 2.98 -14.91 6.07
C ALA A 229 3.88 -15.52 5.00
N VAL A 230 3.77 -16.83 4.83
CA VAL A 230 4.47 -17.60 3.82
C VAL A 230 3.44 -18.43 3.05
N GLY A 231 3.42 -18.31 1.74
CA GLY A 231 2.47 -19.05 0.91
C GLY A 231 0.99 -18.79 1.24
N GLY A 232 0.69 -17.63 1.84
CA GLY A 232 -0.65 -17.25 2.28
C GLY A 232 -0.98 -17.67 3.71
N GLU A 233 -0.12 -18.45 4.37
CA GLU A 233 -0.27 -18.86 5.77
C GLU A 233 0.57 -18.00 6.71
N ARG A 234 0.02 -17.62 7.86
CA ARG A 234 0.73 -16.81 8.84
C ARG A 234 1.85 -17.60 9.52
N VAL A 235 3.01 -16.96 9.61
CA VAL A 235 4.12 -17.49 10.44
C VAL A 235 3.69 -17.46 11.90
N ARG A 236 3.89 -18.59 12.60
CA ARG A 236 3.56 -18.74 14.01
C ARG A 236 4.81 -18.97 14.83
N THR A 237 4.77 -18.51 16.06
CA THR A 237 5.83 -18.69 17.06
C THR A 237 5.27 -19.35 18.32
N ALA A 238 6.14 -19.68 19.25
CA ALA A 238 5.74 -20.14 20.57
C ALA A 238 5.29 -19.00 21.51
N ALA A 239 5.32 -17.75 21.06
CA ALA A 239 4.89 -16.58 21.82
C ALA A 239 3.37 -16.50 21.96
N SER A 240 2.90 -15.59 22.80
CA SER A 240 1.48 -15.27 22.93
C SER A 240 1.29 -13.75 22.77
N PRO A 241 0.66 -13.30 21.69
CA PRO A 241 0.04 -14.06 20.57
C PRO A 241 1.08 -14.83 19.73
N PRO A 242 0.67 -15.92 19.07
CA PRO A 242 1.60 -16.78 18.31
C PRO A 242 1.93 -16.27 16.91
N THR A 243 1.43 -15.11 16.52
CA THR A 243 1.62 -14.48 15.21
C THR A 243 2.77 -13.47 15.25
N VAL A 244 3.49 -13.32 14.15
CA VAL A 244 4.53 -12.31 13.99
C VAL A 244 3.91 -11.10 13.29
N ASP A 245 3.77 -10.02 14.02
CA ASP A 245 3.28 -8.75 13.48
C ASP A 245 4.40 -8.00 12.77
N TYR A 246 4.13 -7.58 11.54
CA TYR A 246 5.05 -6.74 10.77
C TYR A 246 4.66 -5.28 10.97
N ARG A 247 5.61 -4.49 11.50
CA ARG A 247 5.42 -3.06 11.80
C ARG A 247 6.42 -2.19 11.06
N ILE A 248 6.03 -0.97 10.78
CA ILE A 248 6.92 0.10 10.34
C ILE A 248 7.29 0.93 11.56
N ARG A 249 8.58 1.24 11.70
CA ARG A 249 9.07 2.10 12.77
C ARG A 249 8.37 3.47 12.77
N ASP A 250 7.92 3.90 13.92
CA ASP A 250 7.19 5.17 14.11
C ASP A 250 7.63 5.86 15.41
N ASP A 251 8.94 5.98 15.60
CA ASP A 251 9.59 6.65 16.72
C ASP A 251 10.80 7.45 16.26
N TYR A 252 11.35 8.28 17.14
CA TYR A 252 12.51 9.15 16.87
C TYR A 252 13.86 8.49 17.18
N SER A 253 13.93 7.21 17.47
CA SER A 253 15.18 6.53 17.89
C SER A 253 16.30 6.58 16.84
N GLU A 254 15.92 6.58 15.57
CA GLU A 254 16.85 6.60 14.43
C GLU A 254 16.51 7.71 13.41
N GLY A 255 16.06 8.87 13.88
CA GLY A 255 15.63 10.00 13.06
C GLY A 255 14.12 10.15 13.05
N ASP A 256 13.58 10.88 12.07
CA ASP A 256 12.14 11.14 12.02
C ASP A 256 11.32 9.87 11.82
N PRO A 257 10.17 9.74 12.50
CA PRO A 257 9.20 8.68 12.28
C PRO A 257 8.80 8.57 10.80
N LEU A 258 8.50 7.35 10.36
CA LEU A 258 8.08 7.13 8.97
C LEU A 258 6.77 7.84 8.62
N ALA A 259 5.94 8.16 9.62
CA ALA A 259 4.74 8.98 9.48
C ALA A 259 5.01 10.37 8.86
N PHE A 260 6.21 10.93 9.06
CA PHE A 260 6.61 12.23 8.52
C PHE A 260 7.42 12.12 7.22
N ARG A 261 7.43 10.96 6.60
CA ARG A 261 8.09 10.72 5.31
C ARG A 261 7.07 10.39 4.23
N HIS A 262 7.46 10.59 2.97
CA HIS A 262 6.63 10.17 1.85
C HIS A 262 6.51 8.64 1.83
N THR A 263 5.28 8.14 1.67
CA THR A 263 4.97 6.71 1.57
C THR A 263 4.25 6.44 0.26
N LEU A 264 4.78 5.51 -0.53
CA LEU A 264 4.15 5.04 -1.77
C LEU A 264 3.60 3.64 -1.57
N VAL A 265 2.30 3.46 -1.85
CA VAL A 265 1.64 2.14 -1.90
C VAL A 265 1.42 1.78 -3.37
N ALA A 266 2.22 0.86 -3.89
CA ALA A 266 2.17 0.44 -5.29
C ALA A 266 1.70 -1.02 -5.43
N GLY A 267 1.05 -1.33 -6.56
CA GLY A 267 0.58 -2.69 -6.85
C GLY A 267 -0.43 -2.70 -8.00
N GLY A 268 -0.67 -3.86 -8.59
CA GLY A 268 -1.67 -4.06 -9.65
C GLY A 268 -3.11 -3.92 -9.14
N THR A 269 -4.07 -3.87 -10.06
CA THR A 269 -5.50 -3.87 -9.72
C THR A 269 -5.85 -5.16 -8.97
N GLY A 270 -6.60 -5.05 -7.87
CA GLY A 270 -6.98 -6.19 -7.03
C GLY A 270 -5.89 -6.69 -6.08
N SER A 271 -4.70 -6.07 -6.03
CA SER A 271 -3.62 -6.46 -5.11
C SER A 271 -3.85 -6.05 -3.65
N GLY A 272 -4.93 -5.32 -3.35
CA GLY A 272 -5.26 -4.88 -1.99
C GLY A 272 -4.68 -3.52 -1.58
N LYS A 273 -4.21 -2.68 -2.52
CA LYS A 273 -3.65 -1.34 -2.22
C LYS A 273 -4.53 -0.51 -1.30
N THR A 274 -5.80 -0.31 -1.68
CA THR A 274 -6.76 0.48 -0.89
C THR A 274 -6.99 -0.13 0.49
N HIS A 275 -7.04 -1.46 0.58
CA HIS A 275 -7.18 -2.15 1.86
C HIS A 275 -5.95 -1.91 2.77
N ALA A 276 -4.75 -2.04 2.22
CA ALA A 276 -3.51 -1.76 2.93
C ALA A 276 -3.42 -0.29 3.37
N ALA A 277 -3.77 0.66 2.48
CA ALA A 277 -3.80 2.09 2.80
C ALA A 277 -4.79 2.39 3.93
N LYS A 278 -6.03 1.88 3.88
CA LYS A 278 -7.01 2.02 4.96
C LYS A 278 -6.52 1.45 6.28
N ASN A 279 -5.84 0.29 6.26
CA ASN A 279 -5.25 -0.29 7.45
C ASN A 279 -4.18 0.65 8.06
N VAL A 280 -3.27 1.15 7.25
CA VAL A 280 -2.22 2.09 7.69
C VAL A 280 -2.83 3.37 8.26
N LEU A 281 -3.80 3.98 7.58
CA LEU A 281 -4.49 5.18 8.08
C LEU A 281 -5.17 4.91 9.42
N ARG A 282 -5.80 3.74 9.59
CA ARG A 282 -6.43 3.35 10.87
C ARG A 282 -5.42 3.26 12.00
N GLN A 283 -4.20 2.75 11.74
CA GLN A 283 -3.15 2.71 12.74
C GLN A 283 -2.66 4.12 13.13
N TYR A 284 -2.57 5.06 12.18
CA TYR A 284 -2.23 6.45 12.48
C TYR A 284 -3.33 7.19 13.25
N LEU A 285 -4.58 6.80 13.06
CA LEU A 285 -5.74 7.39 13.74
C LEU A 285 -6.02 6.78 15.13
N ASP A 286 -5.25 5.77 15.53
CA ASP A 286 -5.38 5.15 16.85
C ASP A 286 -5.32 6.21 17.96
N ALA A 287 -6.21 6.07 18.97
CA ALA A 287 -6.35 7.03 20.05
C ALA A 287 -5.08 7.19 20.89
N ASP A 288 -4.31 6.12 21.03
CA ASP A 288 -3.11 6.08 21.85
C ASP A 288 -1.87 6.61 21.10
N ARG A 289 -1.99 6.92 19.80
CA ARG A 289 -0.88 7.40 18.98
C ARG A 289 -0.82 8.92 18.97
N THR A 290 0.28 9.46 19.49
CA THR A 290 0.56 10.89 19.52
C THR A 290 1.98 11.18 19.05
N TYR A 291 2.20 12.41 18.61
CA TYR A 291 3.48 12.91 18.14
C TYR A 291 3.87 14.16 18.88
N PRO A 292 5.13 14.29 19.31
CA PRO A 292 5.63 15.49 19.97
C PRO A 292 5.65 16.68 19.02
N MET A 293 5.15 17.82 19.49
CA MET A 293 5.13 19.09 18.78
C MET A 293 6.23 20.02 19.28
N ASP A 294 6.61 21.02 18.48
CA ASP A 294 7.67 21.99 18.81
C ASP A 294 7.38 22.78 20.11
N ASP A 295 6.11 22.93 20.47
CA ASP A 295 5.69 23.59 21.70
C ASP A 295 5.71 22.68 22.96
N GLY A 296 6.17 21.45 22.82
CA GLY A 296 6.29 20.45 23.88
C GLY A 296 4.99 19.72 24.23
N ARG A 297 3.92 19.91 23.48
CA ARG A 297 2.67 19.13 23.58
C ARG A 297 2.76 17.91 22.69
N ASP A 298 2.03 16.87 23.07
CA ASP A 298 1.77 15.74 22.18
C ASP A 298 0.43 15.95 21.47
N ALA A 299 0.38 15.69 20.18
CA ALA A 299 -0.82 15.83 19.37
C ALA A 299 -1.08 14.58 18.52
N ARG A 300 -2.37 14.25 18.35
CA ARG A 300 -2.80 13.20 17.43
C ARG A 300 -2.71 13.70 15.99
N MET A 301 -2.41 12.79 15.06
CA MET A 301 -2.36 13.10 13.64
C MET A 301 -3.76 13.38 13.09
N ALA A 302 -3.90 14.40 12.27
CA ALA A 302 -5.06 14.58 11.39
C ALA A 302 -4.77 13.95 10.03
N VAL A 303 -5.76 13.33 9.44
CA VAL A 303 -5.64 12.72 8.10
C VAL A 303 -6.61 13.41 7.14
N VAL A 304 -6.09 13.86 6.00
CA VAL A 304 -6.89 14.35 4.87
C VAL A 304 -6.66 13.41 3.68
N GLN A 305 -7.70 12.71 3.26
CA GLN A 305 -7.64 11.69 2.21
C GLN A 305 -8.44 12.12 0.98
N PHE A 306 -7.76 12.28 -0.15
CA PHE A 306 -8.42 12.46 -1.45
C PHE A 306 -8.87 11.09 -1.99
N ASP A 307 -10.16 10.99 -2.34
CA ASP A 307 -10.83 9.73 -2.63
C ASP A 307 -11.54 9.78 -3.99
N PRO A 308 -10.88 9.38 -5.07
CA PRO A 308 -11.47 9.33 -6.40
C PRO A 308 -12.38 8.12 -6.64
N GLN A 309 -12.41 7.13 -5.73
CA GLN A 309 -13.15 5.88 -5.85
C GLN A 309 -14.33 5.77 -4.88
N ASP A 310 -14.49 6.72 -3.95
CA ASP A 310 -15.50 6.72 -2.87
C ASP A 310 -15.39 5.51 -1.92
N GLU A 311 -14.17 5.17 -1.53
CA GLU A 311 -13.92 4.02 -0.68
C GLU A 311 -13.54 4.38 0.76
N TYR A 312 -12.93 5.56 1.01
CA TYR A 312 -12.34 5.87 2.33
C TYR A 312 -13.35 6.37 3.36
N ALA A 313 -14.47 6.98 2.95
CA ALA A 313 -15.52 7.39 3.88
C ALA A 313 -16.15 6.19 4.63
N GLN A 314 -16.05 4.98 4.05
CA GLN A 314 -16.44 3.73 4.69
C GLN A 314 -15.63 3.40 5.95
N MET A 315 -14.48 4.05 6.17
CA MET A 315 -13.69 3.87 7.40
C MET A 315 -14.42 4.33 8.66
N HIS A 316 -15.50 5.12 8.52
CA HIS A 316 -16.39 5.45 9.63
C HIS A 316 -17.03 4.21 10.25
N ASP A 317 -17.36 3.24 9.42
CA ASP A 317 -18.09 2.04 9.81
C ASP A 317 -17.16 0.85 10.07
N ASP A 318 -17.64 -0.09 10.86
CA ASP A 318 -16.97 -1.38 11.03
C ASP A 318 -16.92 -2.13 9.69
N ASN A 319 -15.86 -2.88 9.47
CA ASN A 319 -15.76 -3.72 8.28
C ASN A 319 -16.78 -4.86 8.34
N PRO A 320 -17.81 -4.86 7.46
CA PRO A 320 -18.87 -5.87 7.49
C PRO A 320 -18.39 -7.29 7.12
N SER A 321 -17.20 -7.39 6.54
CA SER A 321 -16.58 -8.68 6.17
C SER A 321 -15.68 -9.24 7.26
N MET A 322 -15.50 -8.53 8.38
CA MET A 322 -14.67 -9.00 9.48
C MET A 322 -15.44 -9.99 10.36
N ASP A 323 -14.96 -11.21 10.43
CA ASP A 323 -15.52 -12.21 11.35
C ASP A 323 -15.11 -11.95 12.80
N ALA A 324 -15.90 -12.50 13.73
CA ALA A 324 -15.69 -12.29 15.16
C ALA A 324 -14.39 -12.93 15.70
N ALA A 325 -13.86 -13.95 15.03
CA ALA A 325 -12.61 -14.60 15.45
C ALA A 325 -11.42 -13.71 15.10
N THR A 326 -11.42 -13.14 13.89
CA THR A 326 -10.43 -12.16 13.45
C THR A 326 -10.45 -10.90 14.34
N ALA A 327 -11.63 -10.36 14.64
CA ALA A 327 -11.73 -9.20 15.54
C ALA A 327 -11.12 -9.50 16.92
N ARG A 328 -11.51 -10.60 17.57
CA ARG A 328 -10.95 -11.01 18.86
C ARG A 328 -9.44 -11.26 18.83
N ARG A 329 -8.89 -11.70 17.70
CA ARG A 329 -7.45 -11.84 17.54
C ARG A 329 -6.77 -10.49 17.52
N LEU A 330 -7.23 -9.56 16.69
CA LEU A 330 -6.69 -8.20 16.60
C LEU A 330 -6.78 -7.46 17.94
N ASP A 331 -7.88 -7.65 18.69
CA ASP A 331 -8.00 -7.16 20.09
C ASP A 331 -6.89 -7.68 21.00
N ARG A 332 -6.61 -8.99 20.95
CA ARG A 332 -5.55 -9.61 21.77
C ARG A 332 -4.15 -9.13 21.36
N GLU A 333 -3.97 -8.78 20.11
CA GLU A 333 -2.71 -8.29 19.55
C GLU A 333 -2.56 -6.76 19.73
N GLY A 334 -3.59 -6.08 20.24
CA GLY A 334 -3.59 -4.63 20.42
C GLY A 334 -3.54 -3.88 19.08
N ILE A 335 -4.17 -4.43 18.05
CA ILE A 335 -4.18 -3.86 16.70
C ILE A 335 -5.51 -3.14 16.47
N ALA A 336 -5.44 -1.85 16.14
CA ALA A 336 -6.61 -1.05 15.81
C ALA A 336 -7.33 -1.62 14.58
N HIS A 337 -8.64 -1.89 14.73
CA HIS A 337 -9.42 -2.48 13.63
C HIS A 337 -10.84 -1.94 13.67
N GLY A 338 -11.69 -1.65 14.01
CA GLY A 338 -13.07 -1.11 14.02
C GLY A 338 -13.28 0.07 13.07
N GLY A 339 -14.47 0.62 13.11
CA GLY A 339 -14.80 1.88 12.49
C GLY A 339 -14.11 3.05 13.19
N HIS A 340 -14.01 4.17 12.49
CA HIS A 340 -13.45 5.40 13.02
C HIS A 340 -14.52 6.49 13.05
N ASP A 341 -15.12 6.72 14.22
CA ASP A 341 -16.28 7.61 14.40
C ASP A 341 -16.01 9.06 13.98
N ASP A 342 -14.75 9.56 14.15
CA ASP A 342 -14.36 10.91 13.70
C ASP A 342 -13.94 10.94 12.24
N THR A 343 -14.77 10.37 11.36
CA THR A 343 -14.62 10.42 9.90
C THR A 343 -15.71 11.32 9.31
N ILE A 344 -15.29 12.31 8.53
CA ILE A 344 -16.19 13.26 7.84
C ILE A 344 -15.89 13.22 6.33
N ALA A 345 -16.93 13.17 5.50
CA ALA A 345 -16.84 13.39 4.06
C ALA A 345 -17.04 14.87 3.74
N LEU A 346 -15.96 15.55 3.34
CA LEU A 346 -15.98 16.92 2.85
C LEU A 346 -16.20 16.89 1.33
N VAL A 347 -17.41 17.25 0.91
CA VAL A 347 -17.91 17.07 -0.45
C VAL A 347 -17.75 18.37 -1.25
N PRO A 348 -16.91 18.39 -2.30
CA PRO A 348 -16.83 19.56 -3.17
C PRO A 348 -18.16 19.79 -3.88
N SER A 349 -18.72 20.99 -3.72
CA SER A 349 -19.98 21.42 -4.32
C SER A 349 -19.74 21.99 -5.71
N VAL A 350 -20.28 21.36 -6.74
CA VAL A 350 -20.29 21.87 -8.10
C VAL A 350 -21.71 21.76 -8.67
N PRO A 351 -22.12 22.68 -9.58
CA PRO A 351 -23.42 22.56 -10.24
C PRO A 351 -23.59 21.22 -10.96
N ASP A 352 -24.81 20.70 -10.94
CA ASP A 352 -25.20 19.48 -11.66
C ASP A 352 -24.49 18.19 -11.22
N ALA A 353 -23.80 18.21 -10.08
CA ALA A 353 -23.19 17.03 -9.49
C ALA A 353 -23.73 16.80 -8.08
N THR A 354 -24.16 15.57 -7.81
CA THR A 354 -24.64 15.14 -6.49
C THR A 354 -23.79 14.01 -6.00
N TYR A 355 -23.24 14.15 -4.80
CA TYR A 355 -22.54 13.08 -4.12
C TYR A 355 -23.55 12.12 -3.52
N PRO A 356 -23.63 10.86 -3.98
CA PRO A 356 -24.60 9.91 -3.44
C PRO A 356 -24.24 9.47 -2.02
N GLY A 357 -22.94 9.26 -1.74
CA GLY A 357 -22.41 8.85 -0.43
C GLY A 357 -23.13 7.61 0.10
N GLU A 358 -23.34 6.63 -0.76
CA GLU A 358 -23.95 5.35 -0.39
C GLU A 358 -22.90 4.44 0.24
N GLY A 359 -23.31 3.61 1.20
CA GLY A 359 -22.45 2.60 1.79
C GLY A 359 -21.63 3.03 3.01
N HIS A 360 -21.83 4.24 3.54
CA HIS A 360 -21.21 4.70 4.79
C HIS A 360 -22.14 5.64 5.57
N ARG A 361 -21.87 5.75 6.90
CA ARG A 361 -22.61 6.63 7.83
C ARG A 361 -21.84 7.88 8.21
N ALA A 362 -20.66 8.12 7.63
CA ALA A 362 -19.86 9.30 7.89
C ALA A 362 -20.69 10.60 7.68
N GLU A 363 -20.49 11.58 8.55
CA GLU A 363 -21.06 12.91 8.39
C GLU A 363 -20.60 13.53 7.07
N ARG A 364 -21.46 14.34 6.45
CA ARG A 364 -21.19 14.98 5.16
C ARG A 364 -21.30 16.48 5.31
N MET A 365 -20.30 17.18 4.81
CA MET A 365 -20.30 18.64 4.74
C MET A 365 -19.87 19.09 3.37
N SER A 366 -20.65 19.93 2.72
CA SER A 366 -20.32 20.47 1.41
C SER A 366 -19.42 21.70 1.55
N PHE A 367 -18.46 21.85 0.64
CA PHE A 367 -17.59 23.01 0.55
C PHE A 367 -17.45 23.51 -0.89
N THR A 368 -17.00 24.77 -1.03
CA THR A 368 -16.60 25.35 -2.30
C THR A 368 -15.14 25.82 -2.25
N ILE A 369 -14.52 25.95 -3.42
CA ILE A 369 -13.20 26.58 -3.57
C ILE A 369 -13.43 28.07 -3.83
N PRO A 370 -13.09 28.96 -2.89
CA PRO A 370 -13.20 30.39 -3.15
C PRO A 370 -12.12 30.84 -4.15
N PHE A 371 -12.49 31.72 -5.07
CA PHE A 371 -11.55 32.20 -6.09
C PHE A 371 -10.37 32.96 -5.48
N SER A 372 -10.55 33.59 -4.31
CA SER A 372 -9.48 34.28 -3.57
C SER A 372 -8.26 33.39 -3.28
N MET A 373 -8.45 32.07 -3.13
CA MET A 373 -7.34 31.14 -2.91
C MET A 373 -6.26 31.21 -3.99
N VAL A 374 -6.63 31.62 -5.20
CA VAL A 374 -5.67 31.77 -6.33
C VAL A 374 -4.61 32.84 -6.03
N ASP A 375 -4.98 33.90 -5.31
CA ASP A 375 -4.08 34.97 -4.87
C ASP A 375 -3.44 34.66 -3.50
N GLU A 376 -4.24 34.19 -2.56
CA GLU A 376 -3.82 33.91 -1.17
C GLU A 376 -2.72 32.84 -1.10
N TYR A 377 -2.76 31.85 -1.98
CA TYR A 377 -1.80 30.74 -2.03
C TYR A 377 -0.93 30.74 -3.31
N ASP A 378 -0.90 31.85 -4.06
CA ASP A 378 -0.13 32.03 -5.32
C ASP A 378 -0.31 30.89 -6.33
N MET A 379 -1.59 30.57 -6.65
CA MET A 379 -1.98 29.48 -7.54
C MET A 379 -2.55 29.94 -8.90
N PRO A 380 -1.88 30.80 -9.67
CA PRO A 380 -2.45 31.31 -10.93
C PRO A 380 -2.73 30.20 -11.96
N TRP A 381 -1.99 29.11 -11.91
CA TRP A 381 -2.16 27.94 -12.78
C TRP A 381 -3.50 27.21 -12.56
N LEU A 382 -4.13 27.37 -11.40
CA LEU A 382 -5.40 26.70 -11.07
C LEU A 382 -6.52 27.11 -12.03
N VAL A 383 -6.49 28.34 -12.52
CA VAL A 383 -7.52 28.92 -13.40
C VAL A 383 -7.19 28.87 -14.90
N ALA A 384 -6.08 28.30 -15.30
CA ALA A 384 -5.71 28.29 -16.73
C ALA A 384 -5.35 26.88 -17.27
N GLY A 385 -5.31 25.89 -16.42
CA GLY A 385 -4.95 24.50 -16.78
C GLY A 385 -3.45 24.30 -17.01
N SER A 386 -3.10 23.08 -17.34
CA SER A 386 -1.72 22.68 -17.65
C SER A 386 -1.22 23.25 -18.98
N GLY A 387 0.10 23.37 -19.13
CA GLY A 387 0.75 23.73 -20.39
C GLY A 387 0.76 25.24 -20.70
N LEU A 388 0.76 26.11 -19.68
CA LEU A 388 1.13 27.50 -19.84
C LEU A 388 2.64 27.62 -20.10
N ASN A 389 3.03 28.35 -21.12
CA ASN A 389 4.42 28.77 -21.24
C ASN A 389 4.70 29.97 -20.30
N ASP A 390 5.99 30.31 -20.09
CA ASP A 390 6.42 31.33 -19.14
C ASP A 390 5.76 32.70 -19.40
N ASN A 391 5.58 33.07 -20.66
CA ASN A 391 4.92 34.33 -21.02
C ASN A 391 3.42 34.32 -20.68
N GLN A 392 2.75 33.23 -20.91
CA GLN A 392 1.33 33.05 -20.55
C GLN A 392 1.15 33.04 -19.04
N TYR A 393 2.04 32.40 -18.31
CA TYR A 393 2.04 32.38 -16.86
C TYR A 393 2.26 33.80 -16.29
N ALA A 394 3.26 34.53 -16.78
CA ALA A 394 3.52 35.90 -16.37
C ALA A 394 2.35 36.84 -16.71
N GLY A 395 1.74 36.65 -17.89
CA GLY A 395 0.55 37.37 -18.31
C GLY A 395 -0.64 37.12 -17.39
N LEU A 396 -0.92 35.83 -17.08
CA LEU A 396 -1.99 35.45 -16.16
C LEU A 396 -1.77 36.01 -14.75
N SER A 397 -0.56 35.89 -14.21
CA SER A 397 -0.21 36.43 -12.89
C SER A 397 -0.35 37.96 -12.84
N THR A 398 -0.08 38.66 -13.96
CA THR A 398 -0.30 40.11 -14.07
C THR A 398 -1.78 40.46 -14.04
N LEU A 399 -2.62 39.69 -14.74
CA LEU A 399 -4.07 39.88 -14.79
C LEU A 399 -4.72 39.59 -13.42
N LEU A 400 -4.34 38.50 -12.75
CA LEU A 400 -4.84 38.16 -11.44
C LEU A 400 -4.48 39.21 -10.38
N ARG A 401 -3.20 39.60 -10.31
CA ARG A 401 -2.77 40.71 -9.42
C ARG A 401 -3.49 42.00 -9.66
N ARG A 402 -3.80 42.33 -10.91
CA ARG A 402 -4.59 43.54 -11.25
C ARG A 402 -6.04 43.38 -10.77
N PHE A 403 -6.64 42.23 -11.02
CA PHE A 403 -8.00 41.91 -10.59
C PHE A 403 -8.16 42.00 -9.07
N PHE A 404 -7.36 41.26 -8.29
CA PHE A 404 -7.46 41.27 -6.84
C PHE A 404 -7.11 42.63 -6.21
N ARG A 405 -6.24 43.41 -6.83
CA ARG A 405 -6.01 44.80 -6.40
C ARG A 405 -7.26 45.66 -6.55
N ASP A 406 -8.02 45.46 -7.62
CA ASP A 406 -9.16 46.33 -7.95
C ASP A 406 -10.47 45.82 -7.31
N TYR A 407 -10.64 44.52 -7.08
CA TYR A 407 -11.83 43.89 -6.54
C TYR A 407 -11.66 43.38 -5.08
N GLY A 408 -10.44 43.22 -4.60
CA GLY A 408 -10.15 42.62 -3.29
C GLY A 408 -10.39 41.10 -3.25
N ASN A 409 -10.30 40.52 -2.03
CA ASN A 409 -10.48 39.10 -1.83
C ASN A 409 -11.94 38.63 -2.03
N ASP A 410 -12.90 39.54 -2.06
CA ASP A 410 -14.32 39.23 -2.37
C ASP A 410 -14.58 39.03 -3.87
N GLY A 411 -13.58 39.27 -4.71
CA GLY A 411 -13.68 39.12 -6.17
C GLY A 411 -13.89 37.66 -6.58
N THR A 412 -14.98 37.43 -7.31
CA THR A 412 -15.38 36.09 -7.74
C THR A 412 -14.78 35.71 -9.10
N TYR A 413 -14.72 34.39 -9.37
CA TYR A 413 -14.30 33.90 -10.69
C TYR A 413 -15.17 34.43 -11.84
N ARG A 414 -16.48 34.60 -11.61
CA ARG A 414 -17.39 35.21 -12.60
C ARG A 414 -17.04 36.66 -12.90
N GLU A 415 -16.69 37.42 -11.88
CA GLU A 415 -16.24 38.82 -12.06
C GLU A 415 -14.89 38.85 -12.76
N PHE A 416 -13.99 37.91 -12.48
CA PHE A 416 -12.73 37.79 -13.23
C PHE A 416 -12.95 37.52 -14.72
N LEU A 417 -13.90 36.65 -15.06
CA LEU A 417 -14.27 36.43 -16.48
C LEU A 417 -14.80 37.71 -17.14
N THR A 418 -15.61 38.51 -16.40
CA THR A 418 -16.12 39.77 -16.87
C THR A 418 -15.01 40.81 -17.01
N PHE A 419 -14.09 40.88 -16.06
CA PHE A 419 -12.89 41.71 -16.08
C PHE A 419 -12.01 41.41 -17.31
N LEU A 420 -11.84 40.16 -17.67
CA LEU A 420 -11.13 39.74 -18.88
C LEU A 420 -11.87 40.10 -20.18
N ASP A 421 -13.13 40.53 -20.13
CA ASP A 421 -13.91 40.97 -21.28
C ASP A 421 -13.88 42.50 -21.48
N ASP A 422 -13.29 43.25 -20.55
CA ASP A 422 -13.22 44.69 -20.62
C ASP A 422 -12.24 45.15 -21.73
N PRO A 423 -12.73 45.79 -22.79
CA PRO A 423 -11.87 46.31 -23.87
C PRO A 423 -10.88 47.39 -23.41
N ALA A 424 -11.25 48.17 -22.38
CA ALA A 424 -10.40 49.24 -21.87
C ALA A 424 -9.17 48.64 -21.13
N LEU A 425 -9.37 47.55 -20.41
CA LEU A 425 -8.28 46.80 -19.80
C LEU A 425 -7.31 46.23 -20.84
N GLN A 426 -7.87 45.66 -21.91
CA GLN A 426 -7.06 45.05 -22.96
C GLN A 426 -6.20 46.12 -23.66
N GLU A 427 -6.77 47.30 -23.98
CA GLU A 427 -6.06 48.42 -24.57
C GLU A 427 -4.97 48.97 -23.63
N GLU A 428 -5.28 49.19 -22.33
CA GLU A 428 -4.31 49.66 -21.32
C GLU A 428 -3.10 48.71 -21.20
N LEU A 429 -3.35 47.39 -21.12
CA LEU A 429 -2.29 46.41 -20.97
C LEU A 429 -1.42 46.27 -22.21
N HIS A 430 -2.03 46.43 -23.39
CA HIS A 430 -1.31 46.42 -24.66
C HIS A 430 -0.45 47.69 -24.83
N GLU A 431 -1.01 48.88 -24.60
CA GLU A 431 -0.28 50.15 -24.68
C GLU A 431 0.87 50.25 -23.66
N SER A 432 0.66 49.72 -22.46
CA SER A 432 1.71 49.67 -21.42
C SER A 432 2.81 48.63 -21.68
N GLY A 433 2.64 47.76 -22.69
CA GLY A 433 3.57 46.68 -23.02
C GLY A 433 3.67 45.58 -21.94
N ARG A 434 2.73 45.55 -20.98
CA ARG A 434 2.74 44.59 -19.86
C ARG A 434 2.33 43.20 -20.30
N VAL A 435 1.36 43.09 -21.20
CA VAL A 435 0.88 41.81 -21.75
C VAL A 435 0.68 41.97 -23.25
N HIS A 436 1.32 41.12 -24.03
CA HIS A 436 1.10 41.11 -25.49
C HIS A 436 -0.31 40.63 -25.82
N GLU A 437 -0.93 41.20 -26.86
CA GLU A 437 -2.28 40.85 -27.32
C GLU A 437 -2.46 39.34 -27.51
N ALA A 438 -1.53 38.66 -28.20
CA ALA A 438 -1.58 37.22 -28.40
C ALA A 438 -1.50 36.43 -27.11
N THR A 439 -0.75 36.93 -26.12
CA THR A 439 -0.66 36.33 -24.78
C THR A 439 -1.97 36.51 -24.01
N TYR A 440 -2.54 37.72 -24.07
CA TYR A 440 -3.82 38.02 -23.44
C TYR A 440 -4.94 37.12 -23.97
N ASP A 441 -5.06 37.00 -25.28
CA ASP A 441 -6.07 36.17 -25.93
C ASP A 441 -5.87 34.68 -25.61
N ALA A 442 -4.64 34.22 -25.54
CA ALA A 442 -4.32 32.85 -25.17
C ALA A 442 -4.71 32.55 -23.71
N VAL A 443 -4.38 33.46 -22.78
CA VAL A 443 -4.74 33.34 -21.36
C VAL A 443 -6.26 33.36 -21.19
N LYS A 444 -6.93 34.37 -21.78
CA LYS A 444 -8.39 34.51 -21.73
C LYS A 444 -9.11 33.25 -22.20
N ARG A 445 -8.66 32.66 -23.30
CA ARG A 445 -9.23 31.44 -23.86
C ARG A 445 -9.03 30.25 -22.91
N ARG A 446 -7.87 30.13 -22.26
CA ARG A 446 -7.58 29.06 -21.31
C ARG A 446 -8.38 29.22 -20.03
N VAL A 447 -8.43 30.40 -19.46
CA VAL A 447 -9.26 30.68 -18.27
C VAL A 447 -10.72 30.31 -18.54
N ARG A 448 -11.27 30.68 -19.69
CA ARG A 448 -12.66 30.35 -20.07
C ARG A 448 -12.90 28.84 -20.29
N ALA A 449 -11.86 28.08 -20.54
CA ALA A 449 -11.97 26.62 -20.70
C ALA A 449 -12.06 25.89 -19.36
N VAL A 450 -11.80 26.57 -18.25
CA VAL A 450 -11.99 25.99 -16.92
C VAL A 450 -13.49 25.77 -16.66
N PRO A 451 -13.89 24.57 -16.19
CA PRO A 451 -15.29 24.28 -15.94
C PRO A 451 -15.89 25.27 -14.96
N GLY A 452 -16.95 25.95 -15.37
CA GLY A 452 -17.68 26.86 -14.49
C GLY A 452 -18.25 26.12 -13.28
N GLY A 453 -18.36 26.86 -12.16
CA GLY A 453 -19.00 26.36 -10.95
C GLY A 453 -18.13 25.50 -10.04
N VAL A 454 -16.83 25.33 -10.31
CA VAL A 454 -15.89 24.76 -9.35
C VAL A 454 -15.46 25.81 -8.32
N PHE A 455 -15.48 27.09 -8.69
CA PHE A 455 -15.19 28.22 -7.82
C PHE A 455 -16.48 28.92 -7.35
N ASP A 456 -16.44 29.48 -6.17
CA ASP A 456 -17.46 30.36 -5.58
C ASP A 456 -18.88 29.79 -5.64
N GLY A 457 -19.04 28.48 -5.34
CA GLY A 457 -20.34 27.84 -5.20
C GLY A 457 -21.09 28.32 -3.94
N ASP A 458 -22.34 27.87 -3.76
CA ASP A 458 -23.19 28.28 -2.63
C ASP A 458 -22.80 27.63 -1.29
N ALA A 459 -21.83 26.69 -1.27
CA ALA A 459 -21.37 26.01 -0.06
C ALA A 459 -20.34 26.87 0.70
N VAL A 460 -20.02 26.47 1.94
CA VAL A 460 -19.02 27.15 2.77
C VAL A 460 -17.64 27.06 2.09
N PRO A 461 -16.88 28.15 2.03
CA PRO A 461 -15.51 28.12 1.53
C PRO A 461 -14.63 27.15 2.32
N ILE A 462 -13.79 26.37 1.62
CA ILE A 462 -12.89 25.41 2.30
C ILE A 462 -11.90 26.10 3.24
N THR A 463 -11.55 27.35 2.97
CA THR A 463 -10.68 28.19 3.82
C THR A 463 -11.30 28.51 5.17
N GLU A 464 -12.62 28.45 5.31
CA GLU A 464 -13.34 28.65 6.57
C GLU A 464 -13.57 27.35 7.33
N LEU A 465 -13.22 26.19 6.74
CA LEU A 465 -13.44 24.86 7.28
C LEU A 465 -12.16 24.22 7.83
N ASP A 466 -11.13 24.97 8.13
CA ASP A 466 -9.86 24.46 8.65
C ASP A 466 -10.06 23.59 9.91
N HIS A 467 -11.00 23.98 10.80
CA HIS A 467 -11.37 23.27 12.03
C HIS A 467 -12.09 21.93 11.78
N THR A 468 -12.73 21.79 10.60
CA THR A 468 -13.38 20.55 10.18
C THR A 468 -12.46 19.71 9.31
N LEU A 469 -11.63 20.36 8.49
CA LEU A 469 -10.68 19.69 7.59
C LEU A 469 -9.51 19.07 8.37
N VAL A 470 -8.95 19.78 9.36
CA VAL A 470 -7.80 19.32 10.14
C VAL A 470 -8.19 19.15 11.62
N ARG A 471 -8.60 17.94 11.96
CA ARG A 471 -8.99 17.54 13.32
C ARG A 471 -7.94 16.59 13.89
N PRO A 472 -7.29 16.92 15.03
CA PRO A 472 -6.37 15.98 15.67
C PRO A 472 -7.04 14.63 15.97
N GLY A 473 -6.56 13.56 15.33
CA GLY A 473 -7.14 12.22 15.40
C GLY A 473 -8.34 11.99 14.50
N GLY A 474 -8.73 12.95 13.66
CA GLY A 474 -9.86 12.81 12.73
C GLY A 474 -9.42 12.49 11.31
N LEU A 475 -10.33 11.86 10.57
CA LEU A 475 -10.21 11.56 9.14
C LEU A 475 -11.16 12.46 8.34
N SER A 476 -10.60 13.29 7.47
CA SER A 476 -11.35 14.08 6.49
C SER A 476 -11.18 13.47 5.10
N VAL A 477 -12.25 12.95 4.55
CA VAL A 477 -12.27 12.34 3.21
C VAL A 477 -12.82 13.35 2.22
N ILE A 478 -12.13 13.56 1.12
CA ILE A 478 -12.56 14.45 0.02
C ILE A 478 -12.90 13.57 -1.19
N PRO A 479 -14.18 13.15 -1.33
CA PRO A 479 -14.61 12.34 -2.46
C PRO A 479 -14.65 13.19 -3.72
N THR A 480 -14.01 12.71 -4.79
CA THR A 480 -13.99 13.42 -6.09
C THR A 480 -14.64 12.63 -7.22
N TYR A 481 -15.06 11.40 -6.95
CA TYR A 481 -15.59 10.50 -7.97
C TYR A 481 -16.85 11.05 -8.66
N HIS A 482 -17.71 11.76 -7.92
CA HIS A 482 -18.96 12.35 -8.42
C HIS A 482 -18.75 13.57 -9.31
N LEU A 483 -17.55 14.16 -9.31
CA LEU A 483 -17.25 15.32 -10.14
C LEU A 483 -17.21 14.96 -11.63
N PRO A 484 -17.97 15.69 -12.50
CA PRO A 484 -18.20 15.30 -13.89
C PRO A 484 -16.94 15.26 -14.77
N THR A 485 -15.96 16.12 -14.49
CA THR A 485 -14.78 16.26 -15.33
C THR A 485 -13.48 16.04 -14.57
N SER A 486 -12.46 15.49 -15.25
CA SER A 486 -11.13 15.33 -14.66
C SER A 486 -10.55 16.68 -14.22
N ARG A 487 -10.85 17.75 -14.93
CA ARG A 487 -10.37 19.10 -14.59
C ARG A 487 -10.97 19.62 -13.27
N GLN A 488 -12.23 19.35 -12.99
CA GLN A 488 -12.83 19.69 -11.69
C GLN A 488 -12.18 18.90 -10.56
N LYS A 489 -11.93 17.60 -10.76
CA LYS A 489 -11.21 16.75 -9.79
C LYS A 489 -9.81 17.30 -9.50
N GLU A 490 -9.07 17.63 -10.56
CA GLU A 490 -7.73 18.20 -10.47
C GLU A 490 -7.74 19.55 -9.69
N ILE A 491 -8.65 20.46 -10.00
CA ILE A 491 -8.74 21.75 -9.31
C ILE A 491 -9.00 21.54 -7.81
N VAL A 492 -9.92 20.68 -7.43
CA VAL A 492 -10.23 20.39 -6.03
C VAL A 492 -9.02 19.80 -5.31
N VAL A 493 -8.41 18.75 -5.86
CA VAL A 493 -7.26 18.09 -5.24
C VAL A 493 -6.08 19.06 -5.09
N LEU A 494 -5.75 19.79 -6.15
CA LEU A 494 -4.61 20.69 -6.14
C LEU A 494 -4.86 21.95 -5.27
N ALA A 495 -6.06 22.52 -5.28
CA ALA A 495 -6.37 23.67 -4.43
C ALA A 495 -6.25 23.31 -2.96
N VAL A 496 -6.90 22.23 -2.52
CA VAL A 496 -6.88 21.82 -1.11
C VAL A 496 -5.50 21.34 -0.68
N SER A 497 -4.80 20.54 -1.49
CA SER A 497 -3.45 20.11 -1.13
C SER A 497 -2.46 21.27 -1.06
N SER A 498 -2.51 22.22 -1.98
CA SER A 498 -1.65 23.42 -1.94
C SER A 498 -1.95 24.31 -0.74
N MET A 499 -3.21 24.45 -0.34
CA MET A 499 -3.59 25.15 0.90
C MET A 499 -2.96 24.46 2.12
N LEU A 500 -3.16 23.14 2.24
CA LEU A 500 -2.63 22.38 3.38
C LEU A 500 -1.10 22.45 3.47
N VAL A 501 -0.42 22.26 2.35
CA VAL A 501 1.05 22.31 2.29
C VAL A 501 1.55 23.75 2.48
N GLY A 502 0.89 24.73 1.85
CA GLY A 502 1.22 26.13 1.99
C GLY A 502 1.19 26.60 3.44
N ASP A 503 0.09 26.34 4.15
CA ASP A 503 -0.03 26.70 5.56
C ASP A 503 0.92 25.91 6.44
N LYS A 504 1.15 24.61 6.14
CA LYS A 504 2.06 23.77 6.92
C LYS A 504 3.50 24.26 6.86
N LEU A 505 3.96 24.72 5.72
CA LEU A 505 5.34 25.16 5.48
C LEU A 505 5.54 26.66 5.70
N SER A 506 4.48 27.48 5.66
CA SER A 506 4.56 28.93 5.81
C SER A 506 5.05 29.35 7.19
N ASN A 507 5.82 30.43 7.26
CA ASN A 507 6.12 31.14 8.49
C ASN A 507 4.99 32.09 8.94
N ASP A 508 4.08 32.41 8.01
CA ASP A 508 2.90 33.26 8.23
C ASP A 508 1.69 32.54 7.61
N PRO A 509 1.18 31.47 8.25
CA PRO A 509 0.08 30.66 7.72
C PRO A 509 -1.25 31.40 7.77
N GLN A 510 -2.15 31.10 6.85
CA GLN A 510 -3.55 31.57 6.93
C GLN A 510 -4.32 30.80 8.01
N SER A 511 -3.95 29.55 8.29
CA SER A 511 -4.51 28.73 9.37
C SER A 511 -3.43 28.23 10.33
N ASP A 512 -3.44 28.75 11.56
CA ASP A 512 -2.62 28.25 12.66
C ASP A 512 -2.91 26.78 12.98
N ARG A 513 -4.16 26.34 12.80
CA ARG A 513 -4.56 24.95 13.04
C ARG A 513 -3.84 23.98 12.11
N ILE A 514 -3.80 24.28 10.80
CA ILE A 514 -3.06 23.48 9.83
C ILE A 514 -1.57 23.45 10.19
N LYS A 515 -1.01 24.60 10.54
CA LYS A 515 0.41 24.72 10.92
C LYS A 515 0.76 23.85 12.14
N GLN A 516 -0.08 23.86 13.17
CA GLN A 516 0.22 23.28 14.48
C GLN A 516 -0.25 21.83 14.66
N THR A 517 -0.97 21.23 13.71
CA THR A 517 -1.47 19.86 13.83
C THR A 517 -0.60 18.91 12.99
N PRO A 518 -0.13 17.76 13.53
CA PRO A 518 0.49 16.72 12.69
C PRO A 518 -0.48 16.31 11.60
N LEU A 519 -0.05 16.34 10.34
CA LEU A 519 -0.93 16.18 9.19
C LEU A 519 -0.38 15.13 8.23
N LEU A 520 -1.23 14.18 7.87
CA LEU A 520 -1.01 13.21 6.81
C LEU A 520 -1.98 13.49 5.67
N ILE A 521 -1.45 13.68 4.47
CA ILE A 521 -2.22 13.86 3.25
C ILE A 521 -2.13 12.57 2.43
N GLY A 522 -3.26 11.90 2.26
CA GLY A 522 -3.39 10.70 1.43
C GLY A 522 -3.96 11.03 0.06
N MET A 523 -3.35 10.49 -0.99
CA MET A 523 -3.85 10.60 -2.37
C MET A 523 -4.01 9.22 -2.97
N ASP A 524 -5.24 8.78 -3.18
CA ASP A 524 -5.49 7.57 -3.97
C ASP A 524 -5.40 7.91 -5.46
N GLU A 525 -4.95 6.94 -6.28
CA GLU A 525 -4.69 7.13 -7.71
C GLU A 525 -3.82 8.37 -8.01
N ALA A 526 -2.78 8.58 -7.19
CA ALA A 526 -1.92 9.77 -7.23
C ALA A 526 -1.29 10.04 -8.62
N HIS A 527 -1.13 8.99 -9.44
CA HIS A 527 -0.62 9.11 -10.80
C HIS A 527 -1.48 10.03 -11.70
N ASN A 528 -2.77 10.22 -11.39
CA ASN A 528 -3.63 11.15 -12.12
C ASN A 528 -3.29 12.63 -11.88
N PHE A 529 -2.57 12.92 -10.80
CA PHE A 529 -2.28 14.29 -10.36
C PHE A 529 -0.79 14.63 -10.40
N LEU A 530 0.09 13.61 -10.37
CA LEU A 530 1.54 13.77 -10.25
C LEU A 530 2.33 13.35 -11.50
N ALA A 531 1.64 12.92 -12.56
CA ALA A 531 2.26 12.22 -13.68
C ALA A 531 3.05 13.10 -14.66
N ASP A 532 3.03 14.44 -14.55
CA ASP A 532 3.62 15.30 -15.57
C ASP A 532 4.65 16.26 -14.96
N ALA A 533 5.87 15.75 -14.71
CA ALA A 533 6.98 16.50 -14.11
C ALA A 533 7.41 17.76 -14.91
N ASP A 534 7.01 17.87 -16.17
CA ASP A 534 7.36 19.00 -17.04
C ASP A 534 6.39 20.19 -16.95
N THR A 535 5.26 20.05 -16.23
CA THR A 535 4.34 21.16 -16.03
C THR A 535 4.75 22.00 -14.83
N VAL A 536 4.50 23.31 -14.88
CA VAL A 536 4.71 24.23 -13.74
C VAL A 536 3.97 23.74 -12.49
N GLN A 537 2.83 23.07 -12.66
CA GLN A 537 2.01 22.46 -11.63
C GLN A 537 2.72 21.33 -10.87
N ALA A 538 3.30 20.38 -11.59
CA ALA A 538 4.00 19.26 -10.98
C ALA A 538 5.25 19.73 -10.23
N ARG A 539 5.96 20.72 -10.76
CA ARG A 539 7.13 21.31 -10.08
C ARG A 539 6.77 21.95 -8.74
N GLN A 540 5.63 22.62 -8.63
CA GLN A 540 5.19 23.24 -7.38
C GLN A 540 4.70 22.21 -6.34
N VAL A 541 3.95 21.19 -6.76
CA VAL A 541 3.47 20.13 -5.84
C VAL A 541 4.59 19.18 -5.41
N VAL A 542 5.57 18.92 -6.26
CA VAL A 542 6.70 18.02 -5.97
C VAL A 542 7.88 18.76 -5.32
N SER A 543 8.00 20.08 -5.49
CA SER A 543 9.08 20.86 -4.88
C SER A 543 8.77 21.37 -3.48
N THR A 544 7.56 21.21 -3.02
CA THR A 544 7.13 21.40 -1.62
C THR A 544 7.09 20.10 -0.88
#